data_f1481b32695b70b61fb526a73c1d3aca
#
_entry.id   f1481b32695b70b61fb526a73c1d3aca
#
_cell.length_a   1.000
_cell.length_b   1.000
_cell.length_c   1.000
_cell.angle_alpha   90.00
_cell.angle_beta   90.00
_cell.angle_gamma   90.00
#
_symmetry.space_group_name_H-M   'P 1'
#
loop_
_entity.id
_entity.type
_entity.pdbx_description
1 polymer ?
#
loop_
_entity_poly.entity_id
_entity_poly.type
_entity_poly.pdbx_seq_one_letter_code
_entity_poly.pdbx_strand_id
1 'polypeptide(L)'
;MAACQSQPLQQAQLPVALLKSTFEEVWAVAEKELLETSVNRFRALNDYTPELFRTWQICKGNFEPYNTYNDTKMFPLMIRSKQAIKAVREQSYSLVCLNDNVHIRNYNQVMEDLKNAFDSILPEKSSFEL
;
A
#
# COMPACT_ATOMS: atom_id res chain seq x y z
N MET A 1 -20.67 -7.17 -27.49
CA MET A 1 -19.40 -6.81 -26.85
C MET A 1 -19.69 -5.63 -25.91
N ALA A 2 -19.80 -5.86 -24.62
CA ALA A 2 -20.01 -4.79 -23.65
C ALA A 2 -18.67 -4.08 -23.46
N ALA A 3 -18.63 -2.78 -23.73
CA ALA A 3 -17.48 -1.95 -23.44
C ALA A 3 -17.24 -1.98 -21.91
N CYS A 4 -16.12 -2.53 -21.50
CA CYS A 4 -15.62 -2.42 -20.14
C CYS A 4 -15.33 -0.94 -19.89
N GLN A 5 -16.27 -0.23 -19.29
CA GLN A 5 -16.03 1.12 -18.78
C GLN A 5 -15.10 0.96 -17.60
N SER A 6 -13.80 1.15 -17.84
CA SER A 6 -12.79 1.26 -16.80
C SER A 6 -13.05 2.53 -16.00
N GLN A 7 -13.84 2.43 -14.95
CA GLN A 7 -13.69 3.42 -13.88
C GLN A 7 -12.24 3.32 -13.39
N PRO A 8 -11.53 4.44 -13.22
CA PRO A 8 -10.21 4.38 -12.61
C PRO A 8 -10.41 3.72 -11.24
N LEU A 9 -9.83 2.53 -11.08
CA LEU A 9 -9.75 1.86 -9.78
C LEU A 9 -9.11 2.87 -8.83
N GLN A 10 -9.94 3.50 -7.99
CA GLN A 10 -9.43 4.37 -6.93
C GLN A 10 -8.51 3.50 -6.08
N GLN A 11 -7.22 3.67 -6.29
CA GLN A 11 -6.20 2.98 -5.54
C GLN A 11 -6.20 3.52 -4.11
N ALA A 12 -6.97 2.87 -3.25
CA ALA A 12 -6.62 2.90 -1.86
C ALA A 12 -5.21 2.30 -1.76
N GLN A 13 -4.29 2.96 -1.05
CA GLN A 13 -2.95 2.44 -0.78
C GLN A 13 -3.06 1.25 0.18
N LEU A 14 -3.64 0.18 -0.31
CA LEU A 14 -3.88 -1.06 0.41
C LEU A 14 -2.92 -2.13 -0.13
N PRO A 15 -2.55 -3.11 0.68
CA PRO A 15 -1.73 -4.23 0.23
C PRO A 15 -2.37 -4.95 -0.95
N VAL A 16 -1.54 -5.32 -1.91
CA VAL A 16 -1.94 -6.10 -3.09
C VAL A 16 -1.19 -7.42 -3.06
N ALA A 17 -1.92 -8.54 -3.09
CA ALA A 17 -1.32 -9.86 -3.21
C ALA A 17 -0.93 -10.10 -4.68
N LEU A 18 0.35 -10.38 -4.90
CA LEU A 18 0.89 -10.68 -6.22
C LEU A 18 1.52 -12.08 -6.22
N LEU A 19 1.25 -12.85 -7.25
CA LEU A 19 1.83 -14.17 -7.45
C LEU A 19 3.26 -14.03 -7.98
N LYS A 20 4.17 -14.88 -7.50
CA LYS A 20 5.54 -14.95 -8.03
C LYS A 20 5.54 -15.22 -9.54
N SER A 21 4.69 -16.12 -10.01
CA SER A 21 4.53 -16.42 -11.44
C SER A 21 4.15 -15.20 -12.28
N THR A 22 3.37 -14.26 -11.72
CA THR A 22 3.05 -13.00 -12.39
C THR A 22 4.31 -12.16 -12.65
N PHE A 23 5.23 -12.10 -11.68
CA PHE A 23 6.51 -11.42 -11.88
C PHE A 23 7.34 -12.10 -12.96
N GLU A 24 7.46 -13.42 -12.92
CA GLU A 24 8.21 -14.20 -13.89
C GLU A 24 7.68 -13.99 -15.32
N GLU A 25 6.37 -14.01 -15.50
CA GLU A 25 5.72 -13.77 -16.79
C GLU A 25 5.96 -12.34 -17.30
N VAL A 26 5.76 -11.34 -16.46
CA VAL A 26 5.90 -9.93 -16.86
C VAL A 26 7.36 -9.62 -17.18
N TRP A 27 8.31 -10.14 -16.39
CA TRP A 27 9.74 -10.01 -16.67
C TRP A 27 10.13 -10.68 -18.00
N ALA A 28 9.57 -11.84 -18.31
CA ALA A 28 9.85 -12.52 -19.58
C ALA A 28 9.39 -11.74 -20.82
N VAL A 29 8.35 -10.88 -20.66
CA VAL A 29 7.76 -10.13 -21.78
C VAL A 29 8.27 -8.70 -21.85
N ALA A 30 8.55 -8.07 -20.72
CA ALA A 30 8.89 -6.64 -20.61
C ALA A 30 10.24 -6.39 -19.92
N GLU A 31 11.20 -7.29 -20.07
CA GLU A 31 12.51 -7.20 -19.39
C GLU A 31 13.22 -5.88 -19.67
N LYS A 32 13.25 -5.46 -20.93
CA LYS A 32 13.93 -4.22 -21.34
C LYS A 32 13.34 -2.99 -20.64
N GLU A 33 12.03 -2.86 -20.66
CA GLU A 33 11.30 -1.73 -20.09
C GLU A 33 11.42 -1.70 -18.56
N LEU A 34 11.40 -2.87 -17.92
CA LEU A 34 11.60 -2.99 -16.48
C LEU A 34 13.02 -2.66 -16.06
N LEU A 35 14.02 -3.07 -16.85
CA LEU A 35 15.42 -2.69 -16.62
C LEU A 35 15.62 -1.18 -16.79
N GLU A 36 15.05 -0.56 -17.82
CA GLU A 36 15.08 0.89 -18.01
C GLU A 36 14.48 1.64 -16.83
N THR A 37 13.37 1.15 -16.28
CA THR A 37 12.77 1.69 -15.04
C THR A 37 13.72 1.55 -13.84
N SER A 38 14.39 0.40 -13.71
CA SER A 38 15.21 0.06 -12.55
C SER A 38 16.49 0.89 -12.43
N VAL A 39 17.00 1.46 -13.51
CA VAL A 39 18.21 2.31 -13.49
C VAL A 39 17.93 3.75 -13.13
N ASN A 40 16.68 4.18 -13.11
CA ASN A 40 16.31 5.53 -12.74
C ASN A 40 16.47 5.77 -11.24
N ARG A 41 17.30 6.76 -10.86
CA ARG A 41 17.49 7.15 -9.46
C ARG A 41 16.24 7.80 -8.85
N PHE A 42 15.50 8.53 -9.66
CA PHE A 42 14.26 9.21 -9.30
C PHE A 42 13.19 8.81 -10.29
N ARG A 43 11.93 8.82 -9.84
CA ARG A 43 10.78 8.46 -10.65
C ARG A 43 10.70 9.32 -11.92
N ALA A 44 10.63 8.68 -13.07
CA ALA A 44 10.37 9.28 -14.36
C ALA A 44 8.95 9.00 -14.85
N LEU A 45 8.47 9.78 -15.82
CA LEU A 45 7.10 9.63 -16.34
C LEU A 45 6.86 8.31 -17.08
N ASN A 46 7.91 7.71 -17.60
CA ASN A 46 7.89 6.44 -18.32
C ASN A 46 8.21 5.22 -17.45
N ASP A 47 8.36 5.41 -16.12
CA ASP A 47 8.62 4.30 -15.22
C ASP A 47 7.38 3.43 -15.06
N TYR A 48 7.57 2.13 -15.16
CA TYR A 48 6.55 1.16 -14.82
C TYR A 48 6.39 1.05 -13.30
N THR A 49 5.15 0.96 -12.87
CA THR A 49 4.79 0.87 -11.45
C THR A 49 4.33 -0.56 -11.11
N PRO A 50 4.23 -0.93 -9.83
CA PRO A 50 3.66 -2.22 -9.42
C PRO A 50 2.27 -2.51 -10.00
N GLU A 51 1.56 -1.48 -10.46
CA GLU A 51 0.26 -1.63 -11.13
C GLU A 51 0.33 -2.45 -12.42
N LEU A 52 1.48 -2.49 -13.09
CA LEU A 52 1.68 -3.35 -14.26
C LEU A 52 1.43 -4.82 -13.88
N PHE A 53 2.06 -5.28 -12.81
CA PHE A 53 1.93 -6.67 -12.32
C PHE A 53 0.50 -6.96 -11.87
N ARG A 54 -0.12 -6.04 -11.16
CA ARG A 54 -1.51 -6.16 -10.73
C ARG A 54 -2.47 -6.27 -11.92
N THR A 55 -2.32 -5.37 -12.89
CA THR A 55 -3.16 -5.36 -14.09
C THR A 55 -2.97 -6.64 -14.90
N TRP A 56 -1.74 -7.09 -15.06
CA TRP A 56 -1.42 -8.36 -15.72
C TRP A 56 -2.14 -9.54 -15.04
N GLN A 57 -2.02 -9.63 -13.73
CA GLN A 57 -2.64 -10.70 -12.93
C GLN A 57 -4.17 -10.69 -13.07
N ILE A 58 -4.79 -9.50 -13.04
CA ILE A 58 -6.24 -9.35 -13.24
C ILE A 58 -6.65 -9.76 -14.65
N CYS A 59 -5.93 -9.33 -15.69
CA CYS A 59 -6.23 -9.69 -17.07
C CYS A 59 -6.12 -11.19 -17.33
N LYS A 60 -5.28 -11.89 -16.58
CA LYS A 60 -5.15 -13.36 -16.64
C LYS A 60 -6.21 -14.11 -15.82
N GLY A 61 -7.03 -13.42 -15.06
CA GLY A 61 -8.02 -14.02 -14.17
C GLY A 61 -7.42 -14.64 -12.90
N ASN A 62 -6.15 -14.39 -12.59
CA ASN A 62 -5.45 -14.95 -11.44
C ASN A 62 -5.69 -14.11 -10.18
N PHE A 63 -6.93 -13.96 -9.78
CA PHE A 63 -7.29 -13.21 -8.57
C PHE A 63 -8.54 -13.80 -7.92
N GLU A 64 -8.62 -13.61 -6.60
CA GLU A 64 -9.83 -13.90 -5.84
C GLU A 64 -10.52 -12.57 -5.49
N PRO A 65 -11.79 -12.38 -5.86
CA PRO A 65 -12.53 -11.18 -5.51
C PRO A 65 -12.71 -11.07 -3.99
N TYR A 66 -12.16 -10.04 -3.38
CA TYR A 66 -12.26 -9.80 -1.95
C TYR A 66 -12.53 -8.33 -1.63
N ASN A 67 -13.47 -8.05 -0.75
CA ASN A 67 -13.74 -6.69 -0.30
C ASN A 67 -12.77 -6.29 0.82
N THR A 68 -11.64 -5.75 0.44
CA THR A 68 -10.58 -5.31 1.37
C THR A 68 -11.04 -4.25 2.36
N TYR A 69 -12.09 -3.48 2.07
CA TYR A 69 -12.59 -2.42 2.97
C TYR A 69 -13.17 -2.94 4.29
N ASN A 70 -13.49 -4.22 4.39
CA ASN A 70 -13.97 -4.82 5.63
C ASN A 70 -12.87 -4.91 6.69
N ASP A 71 -11.64 -5.21 6.26
CA ASP A 71 -10.53 -5.54 7.16
C ASP A 71 -9.38 -4.53 7.10
N THR A 72 -9.46 -3.57 6.18
CA THR A 72 -8.38 -2.62 5.95
C THR A 72 -8.88 -1.19 6.01
N LYS A 73 -8.05 -0.29 6.53
CA LYS A 73 -8.37 1.14 6.59
C LYS A 73 -7.17 2.01 6.32
N MET A 74 -7.35 2.99 5.45
CA MET A 74 -6.38 4.07 5.25
C MET A 74 -6.79 5.30 6.04
N PHE A 75 -5.84 5.88 6.76
CA PHE A 75 -6.01 7.12 7.50
C PHE A 75 -5.03 8.18 6.99
N PRO A 76 -5.52 9.24 6.32
CA PRO A 76 -4.70 10.42 6.05
C PRO A 76 -4.44 11.15 7.37
N LEU A 77 -3.19 11.13 7.84
CA LEU A 77 -2.82 11.67 9.16
C LEU A 77 -3.05 13.18 9.28
N MET A 78 -3.05 13.90 8.18
CA MET A 78 -3.32 15.34 8.16
C MET A 78 -4.70 15.69 8.77
N ILE A 79 -5.71 14.85 8.55
CA ILE A 79 -7.10 15.13 8.95
C ILE A 79 -7.71 14.09 9.90
N ARG A 80 -7.10 12.90 10.00
CA ARG A 80 -7.65 11.75 10.76
C ARG A 80 -6.66 11.13 11.74
N SER A 81 -5.66 11.88 12.20
CA SER A 81 -4.64 11.37 13.13
C SER A 81 -5.23 10.75 14.39
N LYS A 82 -6.18 11.41 15.04
CA LYS A 82 -6.85 10.87 16.24
C LYS A 82 -7.57 9.55 15.99
N GLN A 83 -8.22 9.40 14.83
CA GLN A 83 -8.89 8.16 14.44
C GLN A 83 -7.88 7.05 14.13
N ALA A 84 -6.76 7.41 13.49
CA ALA A 84 -5.66 6.49 13.22
C ALA A 84 -5.07 5.94 14.52
N ILE A 85 -4.72 6.82 15.46
CA ILE A 85 -4.19 6.46 16.79
C ILE A 85 -5.15 5.52 17.54
N LYS A 86 -6.44 5.85 17.53
CA LYS A 86 -7.47 5.00 18.13
C LYS A 86 -7.51 3.63 17.47
N ALA A 87 -7.54 3.57 16.12
CA ALA A 87 -7.60 2.32 15.39
C ALA A 87 -6.37 1.42 15.64
N VAL A 88 -5.18 2.00 15.80
CA VAL A 88 -3.95 1.27 16.17
C VAL A 88 -4.09 0.69 17.57
N ARG A 89 -4.46 1.49 18.57
CA ARG A 89 -4.61 1.03 19.97
C ARG A 89 -5.64 -0.07 20.13
N GLU A 90 -6.77 0.05 19.44
CA GLU A 90 -7.87 -0.90 19.52
C GLU A 90 -7.71 -2.08 18.57
N GLN A 91 -6.67 -2.08 17.71
CA GLN A 91 -6.46 -3.10 16.68
C GLN A 91 -7.74 -3.35 15.85
N SER A 92 -8.42 -2.25 15.49
CA SER A 92 -9.77 -2.29 14.89
C SER A 92 -9.80 -2.86 13.48
N TYR A 93 -8.65 -3.00 12.82
CA TYR A 93 -8.49 -3.50 11.45
C TYR A 93 -7.29 -4.42 11.37
N SER A 94 -7.37 -5.43 10.51
CA SER A 94 -6.24 -6.35 10.24
C SER A 94 -5.06 -5.64 9.58
N LEU A 95 -5.36 -4.61 8.76
CA LEU A 95 -4.36 -3.80 8.07
C LEU A 95 -4.73 -2.32 8.16
N VAL A 96 -3.78 -1.53 8.58
CA VAL A 96 -3.93 -0.07 8.69
C VAL A 96 -2.85 0.60 7.84
N CYS A 97 -3.26 1.46 6.92
CA CYS A 97 -2.36 2.35 6.18
C CYS A 97 -2.38 3.74 6.84
N LEU A 98 -1.25 4.17 7.35
CA LEU A 98 -1.04 5.51 7.89
C LEU A 98 -0.39 6.35 6.80
N ASN A 99 -1.17 7.20 6.15
CA ASN A 99 -0.68 8.03 5.06
C ASN A 99 -0.32 9.42 5.59
N ASP A 100 0.98 9.69 5.68
CA ASP A 100 1.50 11.00 6.03
C ASP A 100 1.69 11.88 4.79
N ASN A 101 1.73 13.17 4.98
CA ASN A 101 2.16 14.15 4.00
C ASN A 101 2.74 15.39 4.71
N VAL A 102 3.31 16.29 3.92
CA VAL A 102 4.00 17.50 4.42
C VAL A 102 3.12 18.50 5.19
N HIS A 103 1.82 18.30 5.25
CA HIS A 103 0.86 19.23 5.83
C HIS A 103 0.25 18.76 7.17
N ILE A 104 0.89 17.82 7.87
CA ILE A 104 0.41 17.39 9.18
C ILE A 104 0.62 18.52 10.20
N ARG A 105 -0.48 19.01 10.78
CA ARG A 105 -0.41 19.95 11.91
C ARG A 105 0.11 19.24 13.14
N ASN A 106 1.02 19.91 13.89
CA ASN A 106 1.63 19.36 15.09
C ASN A 106 2.29 17.98 14.86
N TYR A 107 3.06 17.88 13.77
CA TYR A 107 3.68 16.63 13.32
C TYR A 107 4.34 15.85 14.47
N ASN A 108 5.19 16.51 15.27
CA ASN A 108 5.89 15.84 16.37
C ASN A 108 4.94 15.22 17.40
N GLN A 109 3.85 15.90 17.75
CA GLN A 109 2.86 15.37 18.67
C GLN A 109 2.12 14.17 18.07
N VAL A 110 1.74 14.24 16.81
CA VAL A 110 1.07 13.12 16.11
C VAL A 110 1.99 11.90 16.03
N MET A 111 3.27 12.09 15.75
CA MET A 111 4.26 10.99 15.71
C MET A 111 4.50 10.39 17.09
N GLU A 112 4.56 11.20 18.13
CA GLU A 112 4.70 10.73 19.51
C GLU A 112 3.46 9.94 19.96
N ASP A 113 2.26 10.45 19.66
CA ASP A 113 1.00 9.77 19.97
C ASP A 113 0.88 8.42 19.23
N LEU A 114 1.32 8.35 17.98
CA LEU A 114 1.39 7.11 17.22
C LEU A 114 2.41 6.14 17.81
N LYS A 115 3.61 6.63 18.15
CA LYS A 115 4.64 5.82 18.83
C LYS A 115 4.06 5.20 20.09
N ASN A 116 3.46 6.00 20.97
CA ASN A 116 2.84 5.53 22.20
C ASN A 116 1.71 4.52 21.94
N ALA A 117 0.98 4.67 20.83
CA ALA A 117 -0.04 3.70 20.44
C ALA A 117 0.58 2.35 20.02
N PHE A 118 1.66 2.37 19.24
CA PHE A 118 2.40 1.16 18.88
C PHE A 118 3.07 0.51 20.08
N ASP A 119 3.74 1.28 20.94
CA ASP A 119 4.37 0.77 22.17
C ASP A 119 3.35 0.07 23.10
N SER A 120 2.08 0.51 23.08
CA SER A 120 1.02 -0.12 23.87
C SER A 120 0.58 -1.49 23.37
N ILE A 121 0.74 -1.78 22.08
CA ILE A 121 0.36 -3.07 21.47
C ILE A 121 1.56 -3.96 21.14
N LEU A 122 2.75 -3.38 21.06
CA LEU A 122 4.02 -4.03 20.78
C LEU A 122 5.07 -3.57 21.81
N PRO A 123 4.92 -3.95 23.10
CA PRO A 123 5.76 -3.41 24.20
C PRO A 123 7.19 -3.94 24.17
N GLU A 124 7.41 -5.07 23.54
CA GLU A 124 8.73 -5.71 23.50
C GLU A 124 9.35 -5.61 22.11
N LYS A 125 10.64 -5.37 22.05
CA LYS A 125 11.41 -5.41 20.81
C LYS A 125 11.37 -6.81 20.21
N SER A 126 11.22 -6.88 18.90
CA SER A 126 11.40 -8.13 18.18
C SER A 126 12.88 -8.55 18.15
N SER A 127 13.17 -9.82 17.92
CA SER A 127 14.54 -10.32 17.78
C SER A 127 15.30 -9.76 16.57
N PHE A 128 14.60 -9.04 15.68
CA PHE A 128 15.16 -8.42 14.47
C PHE A 128 15.43 -6.91 14.62
N GLU A 129 15.06 -6.31 15.75
CA GLU A 129 15.34 -4.92 16.04
C GLU A 129 16.72 -4.78 16.70
N LEU A 130 17.56 -3.88 16.15
CA LEU A 130 18.91 -3.57 16.64
C LEU A 130 18.89 -2.68 17.86
#